data_9cafbdfa745094c334f2985eb4fd06ff
#
_entry.id   9cafbdfa745094c334f2985eb4fd06ff
#
_cell.length_a   1.000
_cell.length_b   1.000
_cell.length_c   1.000
_cell.angle_alpha   90.00
_cell.angle_beta   90.00
_cell.angle_gamma   90.00
#
_symmetry.space_group_name_H-M   'P 1'
#
loop_
_entity.id
_entity.type
_entity.pdbx_description
1 polymer ?
#
loop_
_entity_poly.entity_id
_entity_poly.type
_entity_poly.pdbx_seq_one_letter_code
_entity_poly.pdbx_strand_id
1 'polypeptide(L)'
;ISPIGGAFDETWRDDVRTALARGCDLISGLHYFLAEDEEFARLADEHGCDINDVRKPHDDLGVAQGKAADVDAEVVLTVGTDCSVGKMTATLELVEAARERGIDAGFIPTGQTGIMIAGWGNPVDRVVSDFTAGAVEEMILEQGDEHDVLFVEGQGSIVHPAYSAVTCGILHGSMADKLVLCHEATREAIHGYEEFALPDLSEYVSLYENLAAPVHEADVVAGMLNTSHVDDDVEAAEAIDAFADELGVPAVDPVRFGSADLIDEVF
;
A
#
# COMPACT_ATOMS: atom_id res chain seq x y z
N ILE A 1 16.10 2.85 -7.41
CA ILE A 1 15.68 4.27 -7.57
C ILE A 1 14.17 4.33 -7.38
N SER A 2 13.69 5.03 -6.38
CA SER A 2 12.24 5.14 -6.10
C SER A 2 11.90 6.47 -5.41
N PRO A 3 11.98 7.62 -6.12
CA PRO A 3 11.59 8.89 -5.55
C PRO A 3 10.08 9.02 -5.41
N ILE A 4 9.63 9.90 -4.53
CA ILE A 4 8.23 10.30 -4.44
C ILE A 4 7.78 10.83 -5.81
N GLY A 5 6.59 10.37 -6.28
CA GLY A 5 6.04 10.75 -7.59
C GLY A 5 6.62 10.01 -8.80
N GLY A 6 7.68 9.20 -8.62
CA GLY A 6 8.18 8.27 -9.64
C GLY A 6 8.68 8.89 -10.94
N ALA A 7 8.95 10.20 -10.99
CA ALA A 7 9.49 10.87 -12.17
C ALA A 7 10.99 10.60 -12.32
N PHE A 8 11.46 10.43 -13.55
CA PHE A 8 12.89 10.37 -13.85
C PHE A 8 13.45 11.80 -13.99
N ASP A 9 14.58 12.07 -13.33
CA ASP A 9 15.33 13.31 -13.49
C ASP A 9 16.54 13.07 -14.41
N GLU A 10 16.65 13.84 -15.48
CA GLU A 10 17.74 13.72 -16.47
C GLU A 10 19.14 13.85 -15.85
N THR A 11 19.26 14.51 -14.69
CA THR A 11 20.55 14.60 -13.98
C THR A 11 21.02 13.25 -13.43
N TRP A 12 20.14 12.26 -13.27
CA TRP A 12 20.48 10.91 -12.81
C TRP A 12 21.02 10.01 -13.92
N ARG A 13 20.94 10.45 -15.19
CA ARG A 13 21.37 9.63 -16.33
C ARG A 13 22.85 9.20 -16.21
N ASP A 14 23.73 10.07 -15.74
CA ASP A 14 25.15 9.75 -15.53
C ASP A 14 25.36 8.74 -14.39
N ASP A 15 24.54 8.78 -13.35
CA ASP A 15 24.58 7.82 -12.24
C ASP A 15 24.13 6.43 -12.74
N VAL A 16 23.04 6.35 -13.51
CA VAL A 16 22.57 5.11 -14.14
C VAL A 16 23.63 4.51 -15.06
N ARG A 17 24.22 5.31 -15.94
CA ARG A 17 25.35 4.89 -16.81
C ARG A 17 26.52 4.32 -16.00
N THR A 18 26.88 5.02 -14.93
CA THR A 18 28.00 4.62 -14.08
C THR A 18 27.71 3.30 -13.35
N ALA A 19 26.49 3.10 -12.88
CA ALA A 19 26.08 1.86 -12.22
C ALA A 19 26.13 0.67 -13.19
N LEU A 20 25.54 0.79 -14.37
CA LEU A 20 25.53 -0.25 -15.41
C LEU A 20 26.98 -0.56 -15.89
N ALA A 21 27.80 0.48 -16.15
CA ALA A 21 29.21 0.30 -16.56
C ALA A 21 30.07 -0.39 -15.49
N ARG A 22 29.63 -0.42 -14.22
CA ARG A 22 30.28 -1.14 -13.13
C ARG A 22 29.74 -2.55 -12.91
N GLY A 23 28.79 -2.99 -13.72
CA GLY A 23 28.16 -4.31 -13.58
C GLY A 23 27.14 -4.38 -12.44
N CYS A 24 26.45 -3.28 -12.15
CA CYS A 24 25.40 -3.26 -11.13
C CYS A 24 24.03 -3.47 -11.78
N ASP A 25 23.26 -4.41 -11.25
CA ASP A 25 21.84 -4.52 -11.54
C ASP A 25 21.08 -3.31 -10.99
N LEU A 26 19.98 -2.93 -11.65
CA LEU A 26 19.15 -1.80 -11.26
C LEU A 26 17.74 -2.25 -10.92
N ILE A 27 17.23 -1.76 -9.78
CA ILE A 27 15.81 -1.86 -9.43
C ILE A 27 15.24 -0.44 -9.45
N SER A 28 14.16 -0.24 -10.21
CA SER A 28 13.54 1.06 -10.45
C SER A 28 12.06 1.05 -10.10
N GLY A 29 11.65 1.98 -9.23
CA GLY A 29 10.25 2.28 -8.92
C GLY A 29 9.75 3.54 -9.63
N LEU A 30 10.32 3.88 -10.79
CA LEU A 30 9.94 5.04 -11.59
C LEU A 30 8.75 4.73 -12.50
N HIS A 31 8.00 5.78 -12.90
CA HIS A 31 7.06 5.68 -14.02
C HIS A 31 7.75 5.73 -15.38
N TYR A 32 9.04 6.10 -15.41
CA TYR A 32 9.94 5.98 -16.56
C TYR A 32 10.65 4.63 -16.50
N PHE A 33 10.39 3.76 -17.47
CA PHE A 33 10.99 2.44 -17.50
C PHE A 33 12.41 2.52 -18.04
N LEU A 34 13.38 2.24 -17.17
CA LEU A 34 14.80 2.30 -17.51
C LEU A 34 15.15 1.22 -18.54
N ALA A 35 14.50 0.06 -18.48
CA ALA A 35 14.72 -1.03 -19.46
C ALA A 35 14.21 -0.69 -20.87
N GLU A 36 13.33 0.29 -21.04
CA GLU A 36 12.82 0.75 -22.33
C GLU A 36 13.63 1.92 -22.91
N ASP A 37 14.57 2.49 -22.14
CA ASP A 37 15.53 3.47 -22.65
C ASP A 37 16.63 2.75 -23.47
N GLU A 38 16.74 3.08 -24.77
CA GLU A 38 17.67 2.41 -25.69
C GLU A 38 19.13 2.45 -25.21
N GLU A 39 19.54 3.53 -24.55
CA GLU A 39 20.90 3.68 -24.03
C GLU A 39 21.12 2.75 -22.82
N PHE A 40 20.19 2.73 -21.87
CA PHE A 40 20.32 1.92 -20.65
C PHE A 40 20.20 0.43 -20.97
N ALA A 41 19.24 0.03 -21.81
CA ALA A 41 19.10 -1.35 -22.28
C ALA A 41 20.38 -1.86 -22.94
N ARG A 42 20.99 -1.06 -23.85
CA ARG A 42 22.26 -1.42 -24.49
C ARG A 42 23.42 -1.54 -23.50
N LEU A 43 23.50 -0.62 -22.51
CA LEU A 43 24.55 -0.68 -21.49
C LEU A 43 24.38 -1.90 -20.56
N ALA A 44 23.14 -2.24 -20.21
CA ALA A 44 22.82 -3.43 -19.43
C ALA A 44 23.29 -4.70 -20.18
N ASP A 45 22.94 -4.84 -21.45
CA ASP A 45 23.40 -5.96 -22.32
C ASP A 45 24.91 -6.02 -22.41
N GLU A 46 25.60 -4.89 -22.67
CA GLU A 46 27.06 -4.81 -22.80
C GLU A 46 27.79 -5.22 -21.51
N HIS A 47 27.24 -4.96 -20.34
CA HIS A 47 27.87 -5.25 -19.05
C HIS A 47 27.27 -6.44 -18.32
N GLY A 48 26.25 -7.10 -18.89
CA GLY A 48 25.59 -8.28 -18.29
C GLY A 48 24.84 -7.95 -17.02
N CYS A 49 24.14 -6.80 -16.99
CA CYS A 49 23.33 -6.32 -15.87
C CYS A 49 21.83 -6.50 -16.18
N ASP A 50 21.04 -6.66 -15.12
CA ASP A 50 19.59 -6.67 -15.20
C ASP A 50 19.01 -5.29 -14.79
N ILE A 51 17.96 -4.86 -15.50
CA ILE A 51 17.14 -3.70 -15.12
C ILE A 51 15.73 -4.20 -14.80
N ASN A 52 15.33 -4.06 -13.53
CA ASN A 52 14.00 -4.41 -13.04
C ASN A 52 13.19 -3.14 -12.79
N ASP A 53 12.23 -2.84 -13.66
CA ASP A 53 11.27 -1.74 -13.53
C ASP A 53 10.03 -2.25 -12.79
N VAL A 54 10.02 -2.19 -11.45
CA VAL A 54 8.96 -2.77 -10.60
C VAL A 54 7.58 -2.11 -10.80
N ARG A 55 7.51 -0.94 -11.43
CA ARG A 55 6.24 -0.30 -11.83
C ARG A 55 5.75 -0.73 -13.22
N LYS A 56 6.42 -1.68 -13.85
CA LYS A 56 5.93 -2.26 -15.10
C LYS A 56 4.88 -3.33 -14.77
N PRO A 57 3.59 -3.09 -15.07
CA PRO A 57 2.55 -4.06 -14.79
C PRO A 57 2.70 -5.30 -15.69
N HIS A 58 2.06 -6.40 -15.31
CA HIS A 58 1.99 -7.60 -16.13
C HIS A 58 1.18 -7.34 -17.41
N ASP A 59 1.51 -8.03 -18.49
CA ASP A 59 0.87 -7.82 -19.80
C ASP A 59 -0.53 -8.46 -19.89
N ASP A 60 -0.82 -9.50 -19.11
CA ASP A 60 -2.02 -10.34 -19.19
C ASP A 60 -3.16 -9.92 -18.24
N LEU A 61 -3.17 -8.65 -17.79
CA LEU A 61 -4.18 -8.16 -16.87
C LEU A 61 -5.56 -8.06 -17.51
N GLY A 62 -6.60 -8.38 -16.73
CA GLY A 62 -8.00 -8.31 -17.11
C GLY A 62 -8.87 -7.56 -16.11
N VAL A 63 -10.17 -7.52 -16.37
CA VAL A 63 -11.17 -6.98 -15.46
C VAL A 63 -11.41 -7.95 -14.31
N ALA A 64 -11.68 -7.43 -13.10
CA ALA A 64 -12.09 -8.25 -11.96
C ALA A 64 -13.37 -9.06 -12.27
N GLN A 65 -13.43 -10.24 -11.71
CA GLN A 65 -14.56 -11.17 -11.87
C GLN A 65 -15.35 -11.35 -10.56
N GLY A 66 -14.95 -10.66 -9.48
CA GLY A 66 -15.56 -10.72 -8.16
C GLY A 66 -15.31 -12.05 -7.44
N LYS A 67 -14.14 -12.64 -7.68
CA LYS A 67 -13.74 -13.93 -7.09
C LYS A 67 -12.86 -13.80 -5.86
N ALA A 68 -12.36 -12.59 -5.55
CA ALA A 68 -11.55 -12.39 -4.36
C ALA A 68 -12.30 -12.75 -3.06
N ALA A 69 -13.63 -12.64 -3.05
CA ALA A 69 -14.46 -13.07 -1.93
C ALA A 69 -14.61 -14.60 -1.79
N ASP A 70 -14.13 -15.38 -2.75
CA ASP A 70 -14.25 -16.85 -2.74
C ASP A 70 -13.02 -17.55 -2.12
N VAL A 71 -11.96 -16.79 -1.74
CA VAL A 71 -10.76 -17.36 -1.11
C VAL A 71 -11.03 -17.76 0.34
N ASP A 72 -10.28 -18.74 0.84
CA ASP A 72 -10.41 -19.20 2.23
C ASP A 72 -9.74 -18.27 3.24
N ALA A 73 -8.74 -17.47 2.81
CA ALA A 73 -8.04 -16.51 3.66
C ALA A 73 -8.93 -15.31 4.04
N GLU A 74 -8.83 -14.82 5.28
CA GLU A 74 -9.40 -13.53 5.66
C GLU A 74 -8.60 -12.40 4.98
N VAL A 75 -9.26 -11.48 4.31
CA VAL A 75 -8.62 -10.37 3.59
C VAL A 75 -8.74 -9.08 4.38
N VAL A 76 -7.59 -8.47 4.70
CA VAL A 76 -7.49 -7.23 5.47
C VAL A 76 -6.83 -6.15 4.62
N LEU A 77 -7.52 -5.03 4.39
CA LEU A 77 -6.99 -3.92 3.59
C LEU A 77 -6.63 -2.73 4.47
N THR A 78 -5.39 -2.25 4.37
CA THR A 78 -5.04 -0.94 4.93
C THR A 78 -5.56 0.17 4.03
N VAL A 79 -6.39 1.04 4.57
CA VAL A 79 -6.88 2.27 3.92
C VAL A 79 -6.29 3.50 4.59
N GLY A 80 -6.44 4.68 4.06
CA GLY A 80 -5.80 5.84 4.67
C GLY A 80 -6.56 7.14 4.47
N THR A 81 -6.31 8.08 5.38
CA THR A 81 -6.86 9.44 5.30
C THR A 81 -6.19 10.26 4.20
N ASP A 82 -4.93 9.91 3.84
CA ASP A 82 -4.17 10.60 2.79
C ASP A 82 -3.10 9.67 2.18
N CYS A 83 -2.34 10.16 1.21
CA CYS A 83 -1.09 9.56 0.75
C CYS A 83 -0.01 9.72 1.82
N SER A 84 0.97 8.80 1.82
CA SER A 84 2.16 8.87 2.68
C SER A 84 1.87 8.92 4.19
N VAL A 85 0.71 8.42 4.66
CA VAL A 85 0.37 8.29 6.08
C VAL A 85 0.92 7.02 6.73
N GLY A 86 1.60 6.14 5.96
CA GLY A 86 2.26 4.95 6.47
C GLY A 86 1.58 3.61 6.18
N LYS A 87 0.61 3.55 5.24
CA LYS A 87 -0.15 2.32 4.91
C LYS A 87 0.74 1.09 4.65
N MET A 88 1.74 1.22 3.77
CA MET A 88 2.67 0.11 3.49
C MET A 88 3.39 -0.39 4.76
N THR A 89 3.92 0.53 5.56
CA THR A 89 4.59 0.19 6.82
C THR A 89 3.62 -0.50 7.76
N ALA A 90 2.42 0.06 7.94
CA ALA A 90 1.36 -0.53 8.76
C ALA A 90 1.01 -1.96 8.30
N THR A 91 0.89 -2.17 6.98
CA THR A 91 0.60 -3.51 6.43
C THR A 91 1.71 -4.51 6.75
N LEU A 92 2.98 -4.12 6.58
CA LEU A 92 4.12 -4.99 6.88
C LEU A 92 4.23 -5.30 8.38
N GLU A 93 3.99 -4.33 9.25
CA GLU A 93 3.99 -4.52 10.71
C GLU A 93 2.84 -5.43 11.17
N LEU A 94 1.68 -5.37 10.51
CA LEU A 94 0.57 -6.30 10.76
C LEU A 94 0.93 -7.72 10.35
N VAL A 95 1.53 -7.90 9.18
CA VAL A 95 2.01 -9.22 8.71
C VAL A 95 3.01 -9.82 9.68
N GLU A 96 4.00 -9.03 10.12
CA GLU A 96 5.02 -9.51 11.06
C GLU A 96 4.41 -9.88 12.41
N ALA A 97 3.55 -9.00 12.96
CA ALA A 97 2.87 -9.25 14.23
C ALA A 97 1.95 -10.49 14.18
N ALA A 98 1.23 -10.73 13.08
CA ALA A 98 0.42 -11.93 12.88
C ALA A 98 1.29 -13.19 12.84
N ARG A 99 2.41 -13.16 12.12
CA ARG A 99 3.38 -14.27 12.05
C ARG A 99 4.01 -14.58 13.41
N GLU A 100 4.35 -13.56 14.20
CA GLU A 100 4.85 -13.72 15.57
C GLU A 100 3.81 -14.41 16.48
N ARG A 101 2.51 -14.28 16.19
CA ARG A 101 1.40 -14.99 16.87
C ARG A 101 1.13 -16.39 16.31
N GLY A 102 1.87 -16.82 15.28
CA GLY A 102 1.74 -18.13 14.65
C GLY A 102 0.59 -18.20 13.64
N ILE A 103 0.05 -17.05 13.21
CA ILE A 103 -0.92 -16.94 12.12
C ILE A 103 -0.13 -16.98 10.81
N ASP A 104 -0.57 -17.80 9.85
CA ASP A 104 0.01 -17.81 8.50
C ASP A 104 -0.51 -16.62 7.71
N ALA A 105 0.29 -15.54 7.66
CA ALA A 105 -0.08 -14.26 7.10
C ALA A 105 0.67 -13.96 5.80
N GLY A 106 -0.06 -13.63 4.74
CA GLY A 106 0.45 -13.18 3.45
C GLY A 106 0.45 -11.65 3.32
N PHE A 107 1.40 -11.12 2.55
CA PHE A 107 1.47 -9.70 2.17
C PHE A 107 1.14 -9.53 0.70
N ILE A 108 0.16 -8.69 0.37
CA ILE A 108 -0.24 -8.36 -1.00
C ILE A 108 0.29 -6.96 -1.33
N PRO A 109 1.44 -6.86 -2.04
CA PRO A 109 2.07 -5.60 -2.39
C PRO A 109 1.41 -5.00 -3.63
N THR A 110 0.86 -3.81 -3.50
CA THR A 110 0.20 -3.06 -4.59
C THR A 110 1.04 -1.89 -5.09
N GLY A 111 2.03 -1.45 -4.31
CA GLY A 111 2.91 -0.32 -4.60
C GLY A 111 4.37 -0.74 -4.83
N GLN A 112 5.12 0.11 -5.52
CA GLN A 112 6.49 -0.18 -5.93
C GLN A 112 7.43 -0.55 -4.76
N THR A 113 7.25 0.06 -3.59
CA THR A 113 8.13 -0.23 -2.46
C THR A 113 7.78 -1.57 -1.81
N GLY A 114 6.48 -1.86 -1.66
CA GLY A 114 6.02 -3.18 -1.21
C GLY A 114 6.49 -4.30 -2.16
N ILE A 115 6.40 -4.08 -3.49
CA ILE A 115 6.88 -5.01 -4.51
C ILE A 115 8.40 -5.23 -4.40
N MET A 116 9.19 -4.17 -4.18
CA MET A 116 10.65 -4.30 -3.98
C MET A 116 10.98 -5.13 -2.73
N ILE A 117 10.20 -5.01 -1.67
CA ILE A 117 10.38 -5.74 -0.41
C ILE A 117 9.95 -7.21 -0.57
N ALA A 118 8.79 -7.44 -1.16
CA ALA A 118 8.22 -8.77 -1.32
C ALA A 118 8.87 -9.59 -2.45
N GLY A 119 9.42 -8.91 -3.47
CA GLY A 119 9.98 -9.55 -4.65
C GLY A 119 8.92 -10.01 -5.68
N TRP A 120 7.65 -9.70 -5.46
CA TRP A 120 6.51 -10.01 -6.32
C TRP A 120 5.40 -8.97 -6.16
N GLY A 121 4.35 -9.01 -7.00
CA GLY A 121 3.18 -8.14 -6.91
C GLY A 121 2.93 -7.35 -8.19
N ASN A 122 1.89 -6.51 -8.18
CA ASN A 122 1.48 -5.72 -9.33
C ASN A 122 1.34 -4.24 -8.97
N PRO A 123 2.01 -3.32 -9.69
CA PRO A 123 1.95 -1.88 -9.41
C PRO A 123 0.62 -1.30 -9.87
N VAL A 124 -0.40 -1.35 -9.01
CA VAL A 124 -1.79 -1.00 -9.36
C VAL A 124 -1.97 0.45 -9.81
N ASP A 125 -1.08 1.35 -9.40
CA ASP A 125 -1.06 2.75 -9.82
C ASP A 125 -0.60 2.96 -11.28
N ARG A 126 -0.13 1.91 -11.93
CA ARG A 126 0.33 1.92 -13.33
C ARG A 126 -0.53 1.05 -14.26
N VAL A 127 -1.50 0.37 -13.70
CA VAL A 127 -2.44 -0.48 -14.45
C VAL A 127 -3.49 0.39 -15.15
N VAL A 128 -3.95 -0.05 -16.33
CA VAL A 128 -5.10 0.56 -17.00
C VAL A 128 -6.31 0.53 -16.07
N SER A 129 -7.04 1.64 -15.97
CA SER A 129 -8.10 1.84 -14.97
C SER A 129 -9.11 0.68 -14.90
N ASP A 130 -9.53 0.15 -16.06
CA ASP A 130 -10.49 -0.96 -16.14
C ASP A 130 -9.95 -2.27 -15.52
N PHE A 131 -8.64 -2.39 -15.37
CA PHE A 131 -7.98 -3.60 -14.88
C PHE A 131 -7.45 -3.45 -13.44
N THR A 132 -7.57 -2.27 -12.82
CA THR A 132 -7.02 -2.01 -11.47
C THR A 132 -7.56 -2.99 -10.44
N ALA A 133 -8.89 -3.17 -10.39
CA ALA A 133 -9.51 -4.15 -9.49
C ALA A 133 -9.12 -5.58 -9.86
N GLY A 134 -9.00 -5.90 -11.16
CA GLY A 134 -8.59 -7.23 -11.62
C GLY A 134 -7.17 -7.59 -11.23
N ALA A 135 -6.24 -6.62 -11.27
CA ALA A 135 -4.86 -6.82 -10.84
C ALA A 135 -4.75 -7.14 -9.33
N VAL A 136 -5.62 -6.53 -8.52
CA VAL A 136 -5.69 -6.84 -7.08
C VAL A 136 -6.33 -8.22 -6.86
N GLU A 137 -7.45 -8.49 -7.51
CA GLU A 137 -8.12 -9.80 -7.44
C GLU A 137 -7.17 -10.95 -7.82
N GLU A 138 -6.36 -10.78 -8.89
CA GLU A 138 -5.38 -11.78 -9.30
C GLU A 138 -4.38 -12.11 -8.19
N MET A 139 -3.83 -11.09 -7.52
CA MET A 139 -2.91 -11.28 -6.39
C MET A 139 -3.58 -11.96 -5.19
N ILE A 140 -4.85 -11.63 -4.90
CA ILE A 140 -5.62 -12.31 -3.85
C ILE A 140 -5.84 -13.78 -4.18
N LEU A 141 -6.24 -14.08 -5.41
CA LEU A 141 -6.48 -15.47 -5.85
C LEU A 141 -5.19 -16.30 -5.88
N GLU A 142 -4.04 -15.70 -6.16
CA GLU A 142 -2.74 -16.37 -6.16
C GLU A 142 -2.32 -16.81 -4.74
N GLN A 143 -2.66 -16.02 -3.70
CA GLN A 143 -2.21 -16.23 -2.34
C GLN A 143 -3.30 -16.76 -1.39
N GLY A 144 -4.57 -16.68 -1.79
CA GLY A 144 -5.72 -16.90 -0.91
C GLY A 144 -5.88 -18.32 -0.38
N ASP A 145 -5.33 -19.31 -1.09
CA ASP A 145 -5.35 -20.71 -0.66
C ASP A 145 -4.06 -21.11 0.11
N GLU A 146 -3.08 -20.20 0.20
CA GLU A 146 -1.77 -20.49 0.82
C GLU A 146 -1.65 -19.94 2.25
N HIS A 147 -2.51 -19.00 2.64
CA HIS A 147 -2.43 -18.29 3.91
C HIS A 147 -3.77 -18.26 4.67
N ASP A 148 -3.72 -18.11 5.99
CA ASP A 148 -4.91 -17.92 6.85
C ASP A 148 -5.45 -16.48 6.73
N VAL A 149 -4.56 -15.49 6.56
CA VAL A 149 -4.90 -14.07 6.41
C VAL A 149 -4.02 -13.40 5.36
N LEU A 150 -4.62 -12.52 4.55
CA LEU A 150 -3.93 -11.67 3.58
C LEU A 150 -4.03 -10.20 3.97
N PHE A 151 -2.88 -9.56 4.17
CA PHE A 151 -2.82 -8.11 4.41
C PHE A 151 -2.49 -7.39 3.10
N VAL A 152 -3.43 -6.59 2.61
CA VAL A 152 -3.33 -5.85 1.35
C VAL A 152 -2.81 -4.44 1.59
N GLU A 153 -1.74 -4.07 0.88
CA GLU A 153 -1.22 -2.71 0.88
C GLU A 153 -2.19 -1.75 0.19
N GLY A 154 -2.78 -0.80 0.94
CA GLY A 154 -3.60 0.25 0.36
C GLY A 154 -2.78 1.39 -0.23
N GLN A 155 -3.32 2.07 -1.24
CA GLN A 155 -2.73 3.25 -1.85
C GLN A 155 -3.71 4.41 -1.93
N GLY A 156 -3.17 5.64 -1.94
CA GLY A 156 -3.97 6.84 -2.04
C GLY A 156 -4.87 7.08 -0.82
N SER A 157 -5.98 7.73 -1.06
CA SER A 157 -7.09 7.95 -0.13
C SER A 157 -8.37 8.20 -0.92
N ILE A 158 -9.51 7.80 -0.35
CA ILE A 158 -10.82 7.93 -1.00
C ILE A 158 -11.21 9.39 -1.29
N VAL A 159 -10.70 10.33 -0.52
CA VAL A 159 -10.97 11.78 -0.70
C VAL A 159 -9.87 12.49 -1.48
N HIS A 160 -8.79 11.80 -1.86
CA HIS A 160 -7.66 12.45 -2.51
C HIS A 160 -8.00 12.85 -3.96
N PRO A 161 -7.84 14.14 -4.38
CA PRO A 161 -8.27 14.60 -5.71
C PRO A 161 -7.63 13.86 -6.88
N ALA A 162 -6.38 13.39 -6.70
CA ALA A 162 -5.64 12.71 -7.77
C ALA A 162 -5.66 11.18 -7.67
N TYR A 163 -5.81 10.60 -6.46
CA TYR A 163 -5.53 9.16 -6.24
C TYR A 163 -6.71 8.35 -5.71
N SER A 164 -7.90 8.96 -5.55
CA SER A 164 -9.11 8.23 -5.10
C SER A 164 -9.50 7.07 -6.02
N ALA A 165 -9.25 7.19 -7.33
CA ALA A 165 -9.57 6.13 -8.28
C ALA A 165 -8.77 4.83 -8.03
N VAL A 166 -7.48 4.94 -7.69
CA VAL A 166 -6.65 3.78 -7.32
C VAL A 166 -7.15 3.16 -6.02
N THR A 167 -7.47 3.99 -5.02
CA THR A 167 -8.05 3.54 -3.75
C THR A 167 -9.33 2.74 -3.96
N CYS A 168 -10.27 3.24 -4.78
CA CYS A 168 -11.50 2.52 -5.14
C CYS A 168 -11.21 1.18 -5.84
N GLY A 169 -10.24 1.17 -6.76
CA GLY A 169 -9.86 -0.04 -7.48
C GLY A 169 -9.30 -1.12 -6.56
N ILE A 170 -8.46 -0.74 -5.57
CA ILE A 170 -7.94 -1.67 -4.57
C ILE A 170 -9.06 -2.15 -3.65
N LEU A 171 -9.90 -1.25 -3.14
CA LEU A 171 -11.00 -1.60 -2.24
C LEU A 171 -11.95 -2.64 -2.86
N HIS A 172 -12.34 -2.43 -4.11
CA HIS A 172 -13.25 -3.34 -4.80
C HIS A 172 -12.56 -4.62 -5.31
N GLY A 173 -11.28 -4.53 -5.68
CA GLY A 173 -10.52 -5.68 -6.16
C GLY A 173 -10.11 -6.64 -5.05
N SER A 174 -9.85 -6.11 -3.85
CA SER A 174 -9.49 -6.95 -2.70
C SER A 174 -10.69 -7.68 -2.08
N MET A 175 -11.90 -7.12 -2.20
CA MET A 175 -13.09 -7.62 -1.49
C MET A 175 -12.78 -7.94 -0.03
N ALA A 176 -12.10 -6.98 0.64
CA ALA A 176 -11.60 -7.17 1.99
C ALA A 176 -12.75 -7.42 2.98
N ASP A 177 -12.50 -8.29 3.97
CA ASP A 177 -13.40 -8.56 5.09
C ASP A 177 -13.27 -7.49 6.19
N LYS A 178 -12.04 -6.94 6.33
CA LYS A 178 -11.70 -5.94 7.36
C LYS A 178 -10.89 -4.79 6.76
N LEU A 179 -11.10 -3.60 7.29
CA LEU A 179 -10.33 -2.40 6.94
C LEU A 179 -9.53 -1.90 8.14
N VAL A 180 -8.31 -1.44 7.89
CA VAL A 180 -7.47 -0.78 8.90
C VAL A 180 -7.19 0.64 8.44
N LEU A 181 -7.67 1.65 9.20
CA LEU A 181 -7.52 3.05 8.83
C LEU A 181 -6.19 3.63 9.29
N CYS A 182 -5.35 4.02 8.35
CA CYS A 182 -4.06 4.68 8.59
C CYS A 182 -4.20 6.20 8.55
N HIS A 183 -3.63 6.87 9.54
CA HIS A 183 -3.58 8.33 9.65
C HIS A 183 -2.19 8.80 10.11
N GLU A 184 -1.84 10.05 9.84
CA GLU A 184 -0.63 10.70 10.37
C GLU A 184 -1.07 11.81 11.33
N ALA A 185 -0.60 11.76 12.58
CA ALA A 185 -1.10 12.53 13.72
C ALA A 185 -1.14 14.06 13.50
N THR A 186 -0.26 14.60 12.66
CA THR A 186 -0.16 16.06 12.42
C THR A 186 -0.79 16.51 11.10
N ARG A 187 -1.46 15.60 10.40
CA ARG A 187 -2.02 15.86 9.07
C ARG A 187 -3.38 16.57 9.15
N GLU A 188 -3.45 17.80 8.65
CA GLU A 188 -4.68 18.61 8.63
C GLU A 188 -5.26 18.80 7.21
N ALA A 189 -4.43 18.61 6.17
CA ALA A 189 -4.83 18.80 4.78
C ALA A 189 -4.21 17.72 3.88
N ILE A 190 -4.78 17.54 2.69
CA ILE A 190 -4.28 16.57 1.71
C ILE A 190 -2.89 16.99 1.22
N HIS A 191 -1.94 16.08 1.30
CA HIS A 191 -0.55 16.32 0.92
C HIS A 191 -0.42 16.72 -0.55
N GLY A 192 0.18 17.90 -0.79
CA GLY A 192 0.31 18.48 -2.13
C GLY A 192 -0.96 19.16 -2.66
N TYR A 193 -2.03 19.22 -1.86
CA TYR A 193 -3.32 19.83 -2.14
C TYR A 193 -3.86 20.53 -0.90
N GLU A 194 -3.07 21.42 -0.31
CA GLU A 194 -3.30 22.03 1.01
C GLU A 194 -4.58 22.88 1.09
N GLU A 195 -5.21 23.21 -0.04
CA GLU A 195 -6.53 23.83 -0.09
C GLU A 195 -7.68 22.85 0.25
N PHE A 196 -7.40 21.55 0.30
CA PHE A 196 -8.35 20.51 0.70
C PHE A 196 -8.03 20.05 2.12
N ALA A 197 -8.83 20.50 3.08
CA ALA A 197 -8.76 20.00 4.45
C ALA A 197 -9.18 18.52 4.50
N LEU A 198 -8.61 17.77 5.45
CA LEU A 198 -9.07 16.41 5.71
C LEU A 198 -10.49 16.46 6.33
N PRO A 199 -11.41 15.59 5.90
CA PRO A 199 -12.66 15.35 6.61
C PRO A 199 -12.44 14.80 8.03
N ASP A 200 -13.49 14.81 8.85
CA ASP A 200 -13.48 14.13 10.14
C ASP A 200 -13.25 12.61 9.95
N LEU A 201 -12.62 11.95 10.92
CA LEU A 201 -12.28 10.52 10.82
C LEU A 201 -13.54 9.64 10.64
N SER A 202 -14.64 9.98 11.31
CA SER A 202 -15.93 9.30 11.14
C SER A 202 -16.49 9.37 9.72
N GLU A 203 -16.17 10.43 8.97
CA GLU A 203 -16.53 10.54 7.55
C GLU A 203 -15.70 9.59 6.68
N TYR A 204 -14.40 9.44 6.97
CA TYR A 204 -13.56 8.44 6.30
C TYR A 204 -14.07 7.02 6.53
N VAL A 205 -14.38 6.65 7.78
CA VAL A 205 -14.97 5.35 8.11
C VAL A 205 -16.22 5.14 7.26
N SER A 206 -17.17 6.07 7.33
CA SER A 206 -18.42 5.98 6.58
C SER A 206 -18.21 5.88 5.05
N LEU A 207 -17.24 6.61 4.50
CA LEU A 207 -16.94 6.58 3.06
C LEU A 207 -16.38 5.22 2.63
N TYR A 208 -15.42 4.67 3.38
CA TYR A 208 -14.82 3.39 3.03
C TYR A 208 -15.83 2.24 3.16
N GLU A 209 -16.55 2.15 4.27
CA GLU A 209 -17.55 1.11 4.51
C GLU A 209 -18.72 1.18 3.51
N ASN A 210 -19.26 2.39 3.26
CA ASN A 210 -20.35 2.55 2.30
C ASN A 210 -19.91 2.29 0.84
N LEU A 211 -18.63 2.50 0.51
CA LEU A 211 -18.11 2.19 -0.81
C LEU A 211 -17.82 0.69 -0.97
N ALA A 212 -17.36 0.02 0.08
CA ALA A 212 -17.13 -1.42 0.10
C ALA A 212 -18.44 -2.22 0.03
N ALA A 213 -19.41 -1.88 0.86
CA ALA A 213 -20.64 -2.65 1.10
C ALA A 213 -21.42 -3.10 -0.17
N PRO A 214 -21.54 -2.32 -1.27
CA PRO A 214 -22.22 -2.79 -2.48
C PRO A 214 -21.53 -3.95 -3.21
N VAL A 215 -20.24 -4.18 -2.94
CA VAL A 215 -19.42 -5.22 -3.57
C VAL A 215 -19.14 -6.35 -2.57
N HIS A 216 -18.58 -6.00 -1.41
CA HIS A 216 -18.32 -6.90 -0.29
C HIS A 216 -18.31 -6.07 1.01
N GLU A 217 -19.11 -6.46 2.01
CA GLU A 217 -19.17 -5.73 3.29
C GLU A 217 -17.82 -5.79 4.00
N ALA A 218 -17.31 -4.65 4.43
CA ALA A 218 -16.09 -4.53 5.21
C ALA A 218 -16.22 -3.38 6.21
N ASP A 219 -15.85 -3.63 7.47
CA ASP A 219 -15.85 -2.64 8.54
C ASP A 219 -14.43 -2.17 8.86
N VAL A 220 -14.30 -0.92 9.29
CA VAL A 220 -13.04 -0.43 9.87
C VAL A 220 -12.93 -0.99 11.29
N VAL A 221 -12.01 -1.94 11.48
CA VAL A 221 -11.85 -2.68 12.74
C VAL A 221 -10.68 -2.20 13.59
N ALA A 222 -9.77 -1.43 13.01
CA ALA A 222 -8.59 -0.90 13.70
C ALA A 222 -8.09 0.41 13.08
N GLY A 223 -7.32 1.16 13.86
CA GLY A 223 -6.58 2.35 13.47
C GLY A 223 -5.06 2.16 13.55
N MET A 224 -4.33 2.73 12.58
CA MET A 224 -2.88 2.85 12.61
C MET A 224 -2.49 4.32 12.54
N LEU A 225 -1.96 4.87 13.66
CA LEU A 225 -1.55 6.25 13.74
C LEU A 225 -0.04 6.40 13.58
N ASN A 226 0.39 7.08 12.53
CA ASN A 226 1.80 7.45 12.38
C ASN A 226 2.11 8.67 13.25
N THR A 227 2.88 8.45 14.33
CA THR A 227 3.31 9.49 15.26
C THR A 227 4.76 9.94 15.06
N SER A 228 5.34 9.70 13.90
CA SER A 228 6.77 10.01 13.61
C SER A 228 7.15 11.48 13.79
N HIS A 229 6.17 12.39 13.72
CA HIS A 229 6.34 13.83 13.94
C HIS A 229 6.01 14.30 15.36
N VAL A 230 5.69 13.37 16.27
CA VAL A 230 5.47 13.62 17.70
C VAL A 230 6.74 13.20 18.45
N ASP A 231 7.42 14.15 19.11
CA ASP A 231 8.74 13.88 19.70
C ASP A 231 8.68 13.03 20.98
N ASP A 232 7.62 13.18 21.79
CA ASP A 232 7.48 12.57 23.10
C ASP A 232 6.59 11.31 23.06
N ASP A 233 6.99 10.23 23.73
CA ASP A 233 6.24 8.96 23.74
C ASP A 233 4.92 9.07 24.51
N VAL A 234 4.81 9.95 25.50
CA VAL A 234 3.57 10.17 26.24
C VAL A 234 2.57 10.93 25.38
N GLU A 235 3.02 11.98 24.68
CA GLU A 235 2.17 12.72 23.75
C GLU A 235 1.73 11.82 22.57
N ALA A 236 2.61 10.94 22.11
CA ALA A 236 2.28 9.98 21.06
C ALA A 236 1.19 8.98 21.55
N ALA A 237 1.32 8.46 22.77
CA ALA A 237 0.33 7.58 23.35
C ALA A 237 -1.04 8.28 23.55
N GLU A 238 -1.03 9.53 24.05
CA GLU A 238 -2.25 10.34 24.18
C GLU A 238 -2.91 10.59 22.81
N ALA A 239 -2.12 10.81 21.75
CA ALA A 239 -2.63 10.99 20.39
C ALA A 239 -3.27 9.69 19.86
N ILE A 240 -2.68 8.53 20.16
CA ILE A 240 -3.23 7.22 19.77
C ILE A 240 -4.55 6.96 20.50
N ASP A 241 -4.61 7.21 21.80
CA ASP A 241 -5.83 7.05 22.60
C ASP A 241 -6.97 7.95 22.06
N ALA A 242 -6.66 9.21 21.75
CA ALA A 242 -7.62 10.13 21.15
C ALA A 242 -8.10 9.67 19.76
N PHE A 243 -7.20 9.13 18.95
CA PHE A 243 -7.51 8.59 17.63
C PHE A 243 -8.40 7.35 17.74
N ALA A 244 -8.11 6.44 18.68
CA ALA A 244 -8.92 5.26 18.96
C ALA A 244 -10.34 5.65 19.45
N ASP A 245 -10.43 6.62 20.37
CA ASP A 245 -11.71 7.13 20.88
C ASP A 245 -12.57 7.74 19.77
N GLU A 246 -11.96 8.49 18.82
CA GLU A 246 -12.68 9.10 17.69
C GLU A 246 -13.15 8.06 16.68
N LEU A 247 -12.32 7.02 16.39
CA LEU A 247 -12.68 5.93 15.51
C LEU A 247 -13.69 4.96 16.14
N GLY A 248 -13.67 4.80 17.44
CA GLY A 248 -14.46 3.80 18.17
C GLY A 248 -13.93 2.38 18.04
N VAL A 249 -12.68 2.20 17.58
CA VAL A 249 -11.96 0.93 17.42
C VAL A 249 -10.55 1.05 18.00
N PRO A 250 -9.87 -0.06 18.35
CA PRO A 250 -8.50 -0.02 18.85
C PRO A 250 -7.54 0.59 17.82
N ALA A 251 -6.53 1.32 18.32
CA ALA A 251 -5.51 1.93 17.47
C ALA A 251 -4.11 1.81 18.09
N VAL A 252 -3.09 1.88 17.23
CA VAL A 252 -1.68 1.80 17.62
C VAL A 252 -0.79 2.58 16.65
N ASP A 253 0.40 3.01 17.11
CA ASP A 253 1.53 3.28 16.21
C ASP A 253 2.37 2.01 16.11
N PRO A 254 2.32 1.30 14.97
CA PRO A 254 2.95 -0.01 14.84
C PRO A 254 4.48 0.05 14.92
N VAL A 255 5.08 1.17 14.50
CA VAL A 255 6.55 1.37 14.51
C VAL A 255 7.05 1.72 15.90
N ARG A 256 6.30 2.54 16.64
CA ARG A 256 6.72 3.04 17.96
C ARG A 256 6.42 2.05 19.09
N PHE A 257 5.25 1.40 19.05
CA PHE A 257 4.76 0.55 20.14
C PHE A 257 4.50 -0.92 19.74
N GLY A 258 4.63 -1.24 18.44
CA GLY A 258 4.32 -2.56 17.88
C GLY A 258 2.83 -2.78 17.64
N SER A 259 2.49 -3.85 16.95
CA SER A 259 1.11 -4.20 16.55
C SER A 259 0.58 -5.45 17.25
N ALA A 260 1.35 -6.03 18.16
CA ALA A 260 1.08 -7.33 18.75
C ALA A 260 -0.26 -7.41 19.47
N ASP A 261 -0.57 -6.39 20.30
CA ASP A 261 -1.83 -6.36 21.05
C ASP A 261 -3.03 -6.15 20.15
N LEU A 262 -2.84 -5.42 19.04
CA LEU A 262 -3.88 -5.19 18.04
C LEU A 262 -4.28 -6.49 17.33
N ILE A 263 -3.29 -7.33 16.99
CA ILE A 263 -3.56 -8.65 16.40
C ILE A 263 -4.41 -9.51 17.33
N ASP A 264 -4.08 -9.54 18.63
CA ASP A 264 -4.86 -10.32 19.63
C ASP A 264 -6.29 -9.80 19.83
N GLU A 265 -6.56 -8.52 19.55
CA GLU A 265 -7.87 -7.87 19.78
C GLU A 265 -8.78 -7.94 18.54
N VAL A 266 -8.19 -7.96 17.33
CA VAL A 266 -8.93 -7.78 16.07
C VAL A 266 -8.98 -9.05 15.23
N PHE A 267 -7.98 -9.93 15.37
CA PHE A 267 -7.79 -11.15 14.60
C PHE A 267 -7.73 -12.41 15.49
#